data_4efb82523bf3d4ab584b23000ed3aedc
#
_entry.id   4efb82523bf3d4ab584b23000ed3aedc
#
_cell.length_a   1.000
_cell.length_b   1.000
_cell.length_c   1.000
_cell.angle_alpha   90.00
_cell.angle_beta   90.00
_cell.angle_gamma   90.00
#
_symmetry.space_group_name_H-M   'P 1'
#
loop_
_entity.id
_entity.type
_entity.pdbx_description
1 polymer ?
#
loop_
_entity_poly.entity_id
_entity_poly.type
_entity_poly.pdbx_seq_one_letter_code
_entity_poly.pdbx_strand_id
1 'polypeptide(L)'
;YKLLPYLFENNELKRHVKQKIFLGFSDTTQNHFMLNKVGIKTFYGQAFLPDICELSNDMLTYTKKYFEELIKTGKIKEIRPSEFWYKEREDFSENSIGVDMEKYKNTGFELLCGKPVFKGEILGGCIDSIYDIFDNSRFEDTVSLCKKYDLFPSLDDWKNKILLLETSEEKPEPKLYRKMIGALKEYGIFDVLSGVLVGKPQDEVYYEEYKQILLEEIGDKDLSIVYNINIGHATPRCIIPFGVEAEVDVDKQVIVFDN
;
A
#
# COMPACT_ATOMS: atom_id res chain seq x y z
N TYR A 1 -16.24 -3.10 7.87
CA TYR A 1 -16.27 -2.88 9.32
C TYR A 1 -17.38 -3.66 10.04
N LYS A 2 -18.61 -3.73 9.51
CA LYS A 2 -19.75 -4.44 10.12
C LYS A 2 -19.51 -5.91 10.42
N LEU A 3 -18.52 -6.54 9.80
CA LEU A 3 -18.12 -7.93 10.06
C LEU A 3 -17.17 -8.08 11.26
N LEU A 4 -16.55 -7.01 11.77
CA LEU A 4 -15.59 -7.07 12.86
C LEU A 4 -16.13 -7.82 14.10
N PRO A 5 -17.40 -7.61 14.55
CA PRO A 5 -17.95 -8.40 15.66
C PRO A 5 -17.92 -9.91 15.39
N TYR A 6 -18.33 -10.33 14.21
CA TYR A 6 -18.38 -11.77 13.84
C TYR A 6 -16.99 -12.39 13.71
N LEU A 7 -15.99 -11.61 13.30
CA LEU A 7 -14.63 -12.09 13.08
C LEU A 7 -13.81 -12.15 14.37
N PHE A 8 -13.99 -11.18 15.27
CA PHE A 8 -13.14 -11.02 16.44
C PHE A 8 -13.78 -11.44 17.76
N GLU A 9 -15.11 -11.45 17.88
CA GLU A 9 -15.75 -12.01 19.06
C GLU A 9 -15.45 -13.51 19.17
N ASN A 10 -15.17 -13.98 20.40
CA ASN A 10 -14.77 -15.36 20.67
C ASN A 10 -13.52 -15.84 19.87
N ASN A 11 -12.70 -14.93 19.35
CA ASN A 11 -11.54 -15.24 18.49
C ASN A 11 -11.87 -16.07 17.24
N GLU A 12 -13.05 -15.89 16.66
CA GLU A 12 -13.52 -16.71 15.51
C GLU A 12 -12.53 -16.68 14.34
N LEU A 13 -12.05 -15.49 13.93
CA LEU A 13 -11.08 -15.40 12.85
C LEU A 13 -9.80 -16.18 13.18
N LYS A 14 -9.23 -15.96 14.38
CA LYS A 14 -7.97 -16.62 14.80
C LYS A 14 -8.09 -18.14 14.86
N ARG A 15 -9.25 -18.67 15.26
CA ARG A 15 -9.49 -20.12 15.40
C ARG A 15 -9.66 -20.82 14.06
N HIS A 16 -10.17 -20.13 13.03
CA HIS A 16 -10.56 -20.73 11.77
C HIS A 16 -9.67 -20.36 10.58
N VAL A 17 -8.93 -19.24 10.67
CA VAL A 17 -8.05 -18.80 9.59
C VAL A 17 -6.87 -19.76 9.42
N LYS A 18 -6.50 -20.00 8.18
CA LYS A 18 -5.28 -20.74 7.82
C LYS A 18 -4.46 -19.91 6.86
N GLN A 19 -3.14 -20.06 6.90
CA GLN A 19 -2.26 -19.38 5.95
C GLN A 19 -2.66 -19.76 4.52
N LYS A 20 -2.98 -18.74 3.73
CA LYS A 20 -3.29 -18.78 2.29
C LYS A 20 -2.77 -17.53 1.65
N ILE A 21 -2.60 -17.52 0.34
CA ILE A 21 -2.36 -16.29 -0.40
C ILE A 21 -3.62 -15.43 -0.29
N PHE A 22 -3.47 -14.27 0.34
CA PHE A 22 -4.45 -13.18 0.31
C PHE A 22 -3.78 -12.03 -0.43
N LEU A 23 -4.31 -11.65 -1.58
CA LEU A 23 -3.80 -10.61 -2.45
C LEU A 23 -4.89 -9.57 -2.70
N GLY A 24 -4.57 -8.30 -2.52
CA GLY A 24 -5.48 -7.19 -2.77
C GLY A 24 -4.87 -5.85 -2.41
N PHE A 25 -5.57 -4.76 -2.71
CA PHE A 25 -5.19 -3.38 -2.39
C PHE A 25 -6.45 -2.53 -2.13
N SER A 26 -6.32 -1.20 -1.99
CA SER A 26 -7.47 -0.30 -1.81
C SER A 26 -8.28 -0.62 -0.55
N ASP A 27 -9.58 -0.78 -0.66
CA ASP A 27 -10.50 -1.12 0.45
C ASP A 27 -10.09 -2.39 1.22
N THR A 28 -9.32 -3.29 0.60
CA THR A 28 -8.81 -4.47 1.30
C THR A 28 -7.68 -4.17 2.31
N THR A 29 -7.26 -2.93 2.42
CA THR A 29 -6.29 -2.47 3.44
C THR A 29 -6.75 -2.88 4.85
N GLN A 30 -8.03 -2.75 5.19
CA GLN A 30 -8.55 -3.20 6.47
C GLN A 30 -8.46 -4.72 6.64
N ASN A 31 -8.62 -5.49 5.55
CA ASN A 31 -8.47 -6.94 5.60
C ASN A 31 -7.02 -7.34 5.88
N HIS A 32 -6.04 -6.59 5.36
CA HIS A 32 -4.64 -6.79 5.69
C HIS A 32 -4.37 -6.56 7.18
N PHE A 33 -4.91 -5.50 7.78
CA PHE A 33 -4.81 -5.27 9.23
C PHE A 33 -5.48 -6.40 10.03
N MET A 34 -6.69 -6.84 9.65
CA MET A 34 -7.39 -7.95 10.31
C MET A 34 -6.58 -9.24 10.27
N LEU A 35 -6.00 -9.58 9.12
CA LEU A 35 -5.22 -10.80 8.94
C LEU A 35 -3.86 -10.70 9.63
N ASN A 36 -3.20 -9.56 9.59
CA ASN A 36 -1.96 -9.31 10.33
C ASN A 36 -2.15 -9.49 11.84
N LYS A 37 -3.25 -8.96 12.40
CA LYS A 37 -3.60 -9.10 13.82
C LYS A 37 -3.70 -10.56 14.29
N VAL A 38 -4.01 -11.49 13.39
CA VAL A 38 -4.09 -12.93 13.70
C VAL A 38 -2.88 -13.73 13.20
N GLY A 39 -1.81 -13.04 12.77
CA GLY A 39 -0.54 -13.63 12.38
C GLY A 39 -0.49 -14.21 10.95
N ILE A 40 -1.40 -13.79 10.07
CA ILE A 40 -1.42 -14.21 8.67
C ILE A 40 -0.62 -13.23 7.81
N LYS A 41 0.35 -13.75 7.08
CA LYS A 41 1.07 -13.00 6.05
C LYS A 41 0.17 -12.77 4.84
N THR A 42 0.19 -11.55 4.30
CA THR A 42 -0.64 -11.16 3.16
C THR A 42 0.20 -10.48 2.07
N PHE A 43 -0.41 -10.19 0.92
CA PHE A 43 0.27 -9.58 -0.22
C PHE A 43 -0.53 -8.36 -0.67
N TYR A 44 0.07 -7.18 -0.58
CA TYR A 44 -0.54 -5.93 -1.01
C TYR A 44 -0.16 -5.65 -2.46
N GLY A 45 -1.14 -5.35 -3.32
CA GLY A 45 -0.83 -4.99 -4.71
C GLY A 45 -1.96 -5.30 -5.68
N GLN A 46 -1.80 -6.31 -6.49
CA GLN A 46 -2.63 -6.54 -7.67
C GLN A 46 -4.05 -7.02 -7.35
N ALA A 47 -4.98 -6.71 -8.26
CA ALA A 47 -6.34 -7.22 -8.25
C ALA A 47 -6.70 -7.87 -9.60
N PHE A 48 -7.78 -8.65 -9.60
CA PHE A 48 -8.13 -9.46 -10.76
C PHE A 48 -8.51 -8.60 -11.98
N LEU A 49 -9.43 -7.64 -11.80
CA LEU A 49 -9.94 -6.84 -12.93
C LEU A 49 -8.91 -5.86 -13.50
N PRO A 50 -8.28 -4.99 -12.70
CA PRO A 50 -7.41 -3.96 -13.27
C PRO A 50 -6.03 -4.47 -13.68
N ASP A 51 -5.60 -5.65 -13.23
CA ASP A 51 -4.24 -6.12 -13.43
C ASP A 51 -4.15 -7.41 -14.24
N ILE A 52 -4.93 -8.45 -13.84
CA ILE A 52 -4.84 -9.76 -14.46
C ILE A 52 -5.70 -9.82 -15.71
N CYS A 53 -6.87 -9.16 -15.71
CA CYS A 53 -7.77 -9.04 -16.86
C CYS A 53 -7.53 -7.76 -17.65
N GLU A 54 -6.26 -7.31 -17.76
CA GLU A 54 -5.91 -6.14 -18.57
C GLU A 54 -6.45 -6.28 -20.00
N LEU A 55 -7.08 -5.21 -20.51
CA LEU A 55 -7.78 -5.21 -21.81
C LEU A 55 -6.85 -5.23 -23.02
N SER A 56 -5.56 -4.92 -22.86
CA SER A 56 -4.58 -5.13 -23.93
C SER A 56 -4.38 -6.63 -24.22
N ASN A 57 -3.50 -6.97 -25.16
CA ASN A 57 -3.34 -8.37 -25.59
C ASN A 57 -2.76 -9.30 -24.51
N ASP A 58 -2.14 -8.78 -23.45
CA ASP A 58 -1.60 -9.53 -22.30
C ASP A 58 -1.48 -8.60 -21.10
N MET A 59 -1.28 -9.17 -19.90
CA MET A 59 -0.91 -8.43 -18.70
C MET A 59 0.32 -7.55 -18.97
N LEU A 60 0.36 -6.36 -18.35
CA LEU A 60 1.56 -5.54 -18.37
C LEU A 60 2.76 -6.32 -17.83
N THR A 61 3.88 -6.29 -18.54
CA THR A 61 5.06 -7.14 -18.25
C THR A 61 5.52 -7.05 -16.79
N TYR A 62 5.50 -5.86 -16.22
CA TYR A 62 5.88 -5.64 -14.82
C TYR A 62 4.91 -6.32 -13.85
N THR A 63 3.61 -6.14 -14.05
CA THR A 63 2.54 -6.76 -13.26
C THR A 63 2.61 -8.29 -13.37
N LYS A 64 2.74 -8.82 -14.60
CA LYS A 64 2.85 -10.25 -14.89
C LYS A 64 4.02 -10.90 -14.17
N LYS A 65 5.20 -10.26 -14.16
CA LYS A 65 6.40 -10.75 -13.46
C LYS A 65 6.09 -11.09 -11.99
N TYR A 66 5.51 -10.15 -11.25
CA TYR A 66 5.25 -10.36 -9.81
C TYR A 66 4.08 -11.30 -9.56
N PHE A 67 3.05 -11.26 -10.41
CA PHE A 67 1.95 -12.23 -10.32
C PHE A 67 2.44 -13.66 -10.51
N GLU A 68 3.21 -13.92 -11.57
CA GLU A 68 3.77 -15.25 -11.84
C GLU A 68 4.75 -15.71 -10.75
N GLU A 69 5.58 -14.80 -10.21
CA GLU A 69 6.48 -15.12 -9.12
C GLU A 69 5.68 -15.58 -7.89
N LEU A 70 4.65 -14.81 -7.50
CA LEU A 70 3.79 -15.15 -6.35
C LEU A 70 3.11 -16.50 -6.55
N ILE A 71 2.48 -16.76 -7.72
CA ILE A 71 1.74 -18.01 -7.96
C ILE A 71 2.68 -19.22 -8.04
N LYS A 72 3.87 -19.05 -8.60
CA LYS A 72 4.85 -20.15 -8.73
C LYS A 72 5.56 -20.50 -7.42
N THR A 73 5.82 -19.48 -6.58
CA THR A 73 6.71 -19.64 -5.41
C THR A 73 6.02 -19.44 -4.06
N GLY A 74 4.86 -18.77 -4.05
CA GLY A 74 4.20 -18.30 -2.84
C GLY A 74 4.92 -17.13 -2.16
N LYS A 75 5.89 -16.50 -2.82
CA LYS A 75 6.79 -15.47 -2.28
C LYS A 75 7.09 -14.41 -3.32
N ILE A 76 7.53 -13.24 -2.86
CA ILE A 76 8.19 -12.21 -3.66
C ILE A 76 9.58 -12.01 -3.07
N LYS A 77 10.63 -12.11 -3.88
CA LYS A 77 12.02 -12.00 -3.41
C LYS A 77 12.50 -10.56 -3.36
N GLU A 78 12.27 -9.82 -4.43
CA GLU A 78 12.67 -8.42 -4.54
C GLU A 78 11.71 -7.63 -5.42
N ILE A 79 11.66 -6.32 -5.18
CA ILE A 79 10.93 -5.37 -6.02
C ILE A 79 11.94 -4.34 -6.55
N ARG A 80 11.81 -4.02 -7.83
CA ARG A 80 12.51 -2.91 -8.50
C ARG A 80 11.50 -2.00 -9.17
N PRO A 81 11.83 -0.74 -9.45
CA PRO A 81 10.94 0.15 -10.18
C PRO A 81 10.58 -0.41 -11.56
N SER A 82 9.38 -0.13 -12.01
CA SER A 82 9.01 -0.30 -13.41
C SER A 82 9.75 0.72 -14.28
N GLU A 83 10.09 0.35 -15.49
CA GLU A 83 10.69 1.28 -16.47
C GLU A 83 9.70 2.35 -16.94
N PHE A 84 8.40 1.99 -16.97
CA PHE A 84 7.32 2.86 -17.39
C PHE A 84 6.21 2.87 -16.35
N TRP A 85 5.45 3.96 -16.30
CA TRP A 85 4.13 4.00 -15.73
C TRP A 85 3.10 4.23 -16.86
N TYR A 86 1.83 3.91 -16.62
CA TYR A 86 0.78 3.97 -17.62
C TYR A 86 -0.37 4.83 -17.10
N LYS A 87 -0.91 5.66 -17.99
CA LYS A 87 -2.12 6.42 -17.69
C LYS A 87 -3.28 5.43 -17.54
N GLU A 88 -4.07 5.60 -16.48
CA GLU A 88 -5.22 4.72 -16.21
C GLU A 88 -6.26 4.82 -17.32
N ARG A 89 -6.94 3.70 -17.61
CA ARG A 89 -8.01 3.66 -18.61
C ARG A 89 -9.23 4.42 -18.13
N GLU A 90 -9.83 5.17 -19.02
CA GLU A 90 -11.12 5.83 -18.81
C GLU A 90 -12.28 5.03 -19.46
N ASP A 91 -11.96 4.24 -20.50
CA ASP A 91 -12.92 3.40 -21.23
C ASP A 91 -12.62 1.91 -20.97
N PHE A 92 -13.59 1.21 -20.39
CA PHE A 92 -13.57 -0.24 -20.14
C PHE A 92 -14.59 -0.99 -21.03
N SER A 93 -15.04 -0.36 -22.12
CA SER A 93 -15.94 -0.99 -23.10
C SER A 93 -15.18 -1.97 -24.01
N GLU A 94 -15.96 -2.68 -24.85
CA GLU A 94 -15.42 -3.58 -25.87
C GLU A 94 -14.43 -2.89 -26.84
N ASN A 95 -14.56 -1.56 -27.01
CA ASN A 95 -13.67 -0.79 -27.88
C ASN A 95 -12.22 -0.72 -27.37
N SER A 96 -12.02 -0.94 -26.08
CA SER A 96 -10.70 -0.93 -25.44
C SER A 96 -9.99 -2.29 -25.47
N ILE A 97 -10.67 -3.33 -25.95
CA ILE A 97 -10.06 -4.67 -26.07
C ILE A 97 -8.96 -4.65 -27.15
N GLY A 98 -7.76 -5.06 -26.76
CA GLY A 98 -6.59 -5.06 -27.64
C GLY A 98 -5.92 -3.69 -27.83
N VAL A 99 -6.38 -2.66 -27.11
CA VAL A 99 -5.79 -1.32 -27.16
C VAL A 99 -4.79 -1.17 -26.00
N ASP A 100 -3.55 -0.84 -26.32
CA ASP A 100 -2.51 -0.59 -25.31
C ASP A 100 -2.77 0.71 -24.53
N MET A 101 -2.41 0.69 -23.25
CA MET A 101 -2.42 1.89 -22.41
C MET A 101 -1.31 2.86 -22.82
N GLU A 102 -1.58 4.16 -22.69
CA GLU A 102 -0.58 5.21 -22.87
C GLU A 102 0.48 5.11 -21.76
N LYS A 103 1.78 5.09 -22.16
CA LYS A 103 2.89 4.89 -21.24
C LYS A 103 3.86 6.05 -21.21
N TYR A 104 4.44 6.27 -20.05
CA TYR A 104 5.41 7.33 -19.76
C TYR A 104 6.62 6.75 -19.04
N LYS A 105 7.78 7.41 -19.19
CA LYS A 105 9.00 6.98 -18.51
C LYS A 105 8.87 7.16 -16.99
N ASN A 106 9.21 6.14 -16.22
CA ASN A 106 9.26 6.22 -14.77
C ASN A 106 10.65 6.64 -14.29
N THR A 107 10.71 7.41 -13.20
CA THR A 107 11.97 7.91 -12.60
C THR A 107 12.61 6.95 -11.61
N GLY A 108 11.86 5.94 -11.14
CA GLY A 108 12.30 5.02 -10.10
C GLY A 108 11.99 5.51 -8.68
N PHE A 109 12.56 4.85 -7.67
CA PHE A 109 12.35 5.21 -6.27
C PHE A 109 13.05 6.54 -5.95
N GLU A 110 12.35 7.42 -5.22
CA GLU A 110 12.85 8.74 -4.83
C GLU A 110 12.98 8.82 -3.30
N LEU A 111 14.20 9.05 -2.80
CA LEU A 111 14.42 9.34 -1.39
C LEU A 111 14.06 10.81 -1.12
N LEU A 112 12.99 11.05 -0.34
CA LEU A 112 12.60 12.41 0.04
C LEU A 112 13.40 12.94 1.23
N CYS A 113 13.64 12.09 2.23
CA CYS A 113 14.50 12.40 3.39
C CYS A 113 14.98 11.11 4.07
N GLY A 114 15.86 11.24 5.07
CA GLY A 114 16.40 10.14 5.84
C GLY A 114 17.54 9.39 5.15
N LYS A 115 17.71 8.13 5.50
CA LYS A 115 18.78 7.26 5.00
C LYS A 115 18.33 6.49 3.76
N PRO A 116 19.19 6.29 2.75
CA PRO A 116 18.85 5.52 1.56
C PRO A 116 18.69 4.02 1.83
N VAL A 117 19.21 3.51 2.96
CA VAL A 117 19.10 2.10 3.34
C VAL A 117 18.49 1.97 4.72
N PHE A 118 17.41 1.21 4.83
CA PHE A 118 16.72 0.91 6.09
C PHE A 118 15.97 -0.42 6.00
N LYS A 119 15.57 -0.95 7.16
CA LYS A 119 14.89 -2.26 7.28
C LYS A 119 13.68 -2.19 8.16
N GLY A 120 12.75 -3.11 7.93
CA GLY A 120 11.60 -3.34 8.77
C GLY A 120 10.55 -4.19 8.07
N GLU A 121 9.62 -4.69 8.86
CA GLU A 121 8.44 -5.37 8.34
C GLU A 121 7.47 -4.33 7.74
N ILE A 122 7.00 -4.56 6.51
CA ILE A 122 6.10 -3.63 5.83
C ILE A 122 4.64 -3.93 6.21
N LEU A 123 3.89 -2.88 6.52
CA LEU A 123 2.45 -2.90 6.72
C LEU A 123 1.86 -1.55 6.32
N GLY A 124 0.58 -1.50 5.96
CA GLY A 124 -0.08 -0.25 5.56
C GLY A 124 -1.08 -0.45 4.44
N GLY A 125 -1.07 0.45 3.44
CA GLY A 125 -1.92 0.37 2.25
C GLY A 125 -2.50 1.71 1.81
N CYS A 126 -3.74 1.69 1.32
CA CYS A 126 -4.45 2.87 0.85
C CYS A 126 -4.72 3.84 2.01
N ILE A 127 -4.22 5.07 1.90
CA ILE A 127 -4.34 6.07 2.96
C ILE A 127 -5.80 6.48 3.19
N ASP A 128 -6.62 6.50 2.15
CA ASP A 128 -8.05 6.77 2.23
C ASP A 128 -8.73 5.73 3.13
N SER A 129 -8.44 4.46 2.88
CA SER A 129 -8.95 3.35 3.68
C SER A 129 -8.39 3.33 5.11
N ILE A 130 -7.13 3.74 5.31
CA ILE A 130 -6.55 3.90 6.65
C ILE A 130 -7.24 5.06 7.38
N TYR A 131 -7.49 6.16 6.69
CA TYR A 131 -8.15 7.33 7.27
C TYR A 131 -9.56 7.04 7.75
N ASP A 132 -10.31 6.17 7.08
CA ASP A 132 -11.62 5.69 7.54
C ASP A 132 -11.59 5.10 8.96
N ILE A 133 -10.44 4.60 9.43
CA ILE A 133 -10.29 4.07 10.79
C ILE A 133 -10.33 5.19 11.84
N PHE A 134 -9.98 6.42 11.45
CA PHE A 134 -9.90 7.61 12.30
C PHE A 134 -11.04 8.60 12.08
N ASP A 135 -11.88 8.38 11.05
CA ASP A 135 -12.92 9.32 10.64
C ASP A 135 -14.25 8.60 10.35
N ASN A 136 -15.36 9.15 10.80
CA ASN A 136 -16.70 8.60 10.58
C ASN A 136 -17.41 9.16 9.34
N SER A 137 -16.71 9.88 8.46
CA SER A 137 -17.34 10.55 7.32
C SER A 137 -17.95 9.58 6.32
N ARG A 138 -17.34 8.42 6.13
CA ARG A 138 -17.86 7.36 5.24
C ARG A 138 -18.88 6.43 5.92
N PHE A 139 -18.66 6.11 7.20
CA PHE A 139 -19.53 5.23 7.99
C PHE A 139 -19.62 5.72 9.44
N GLU A 140 -20.84 5.84 9.98
CA GLU A 140 -21.11 6.49 11.27
C GLU A 140 -20.43 5.85 12.49
N ASP A 141 -20.18 4.54 12.45
CA ASP A 141 -19.69 3.75 13.59
C ASP A 141 -18.27 3.18 13.40
N THR A 142 -17.58 3.54 12.31
CA THR A 142 -16.28 2.96 11.95
C THR A 142 -15.24 3.14 13.04
N VAL A 143 -15.04 4.38 13.50
CA VAL A 143 -14.02 4.69 14.52
C VAL A 143 -14.25 3.88 15.79
N SER A 144 -15.50 3.79 16.26
CA SER A 144 -15.84 3.06 17.49
C SER A 144 -15.62 1.55 17.34
N LEU A 145 -15.97 0.99 16.18
CA LEU A 145 -15.75 -0.43 15.87
C LEU A 145 -14.27 -0.75 15.73
N CYS A 146 -13.51 0.06 14.98
CA CYS A 146 -12.08 -0.14 14.80
C CYS A 146 -11.34 -0.07 16.15
N LYS A 147 -11.71 0.88 17.01
CA LYS A 147 -11.14 1.00 18.35
C LYS A 147 -11.54 -0.18 19.25
N LYS A 148 -12.79 -0.63 19.21
CA LYS A 148 -13.27 -1.78 20.02
C LYS A 148 -12.49 -3.06 19.74
N TYR A 149 -12.10 -3.28 18.48
CA TYR A 149 -11.39 -4.48 18.03
C TYR A 149 -9.91 -4.26 17.79
N ASP A 150 -9.35 -3.09 18.14
CA ASP A 150 -7.94 -2.70 17.92
C ASP A 150 -7.52 -3.03 16.47
N LEU A 151 -8.30 -2.55 15.50
CA LEU A 151 -8.04 -2.88 14.10
C LEU A 151 -6.73 -2.28 13.60
N PHE A 152 -6.49 -1.01 13.94
CA PHE A 152 -5.21 -0.37 13.63
C PHE A 152 -4.18 -0.78 14.68
N PRO A 153 -2.99 -1.25 14.28
CA PRO A 153 -1.96 -1.72 15.21
C PRO A 153 -1.53 -0.64 16.22
N SER A 154 -1.20 -1.04 17.44
CA SER A 154 -0.66 -0.15 18.45
C SER A 154 0.70 0.43 18.07
N LEU A 155 1.15 1.50 18.73
CA LEU A 155 2.49 2.05 18.51
C LEU A 155 3.61 1.03 18.79
N ASP A 156 3.41 0.13 19.76
CA ASP A 156 4.35 -0.95 20.02
C ASP A 156 4.40 -1.97 18.88
N ASP A 157 3.25 -2.26 18.22
CA ASP A 157 3.20 -3.11 17.05
C ASP A 157 3.81 -2.43 15.81
N TRP A 158 3.76 -1.10 15.72
CA TRP A 158 4.37 -0.31 14.66
C TRP A 158 5.88 -0.09 14.82
N LYS A 159 6.40 -0.31 16.01
CA LYS A 159 7.82 -0.03 16.29
C LYS A 159 8.76 -0.76 15.33
N ASN A 160 9.63 0.01 14.70
CA ASN A 160 10.60 -0.44 13.69
C ASN A 160 9.97 -1.07 12.43
N LYS A 161 8.67 -0.87 12.18
CA LYS A 161 8.07 -1.26 10.90
C LYS A 161 8.25 -0.17 9.85
N ILE A 162 7.99 -0.55 8.62
CA ILE A 162 7.90 0.35 7.47
C ILE A 162 6.42 0.54 7.15
N LEU A 163 5.96 1.79 7.15
CA LEU A 163 4.60 2.13 6.74
C LEU A 163 4.52 2.23 5.22
N LEU A 164 3.65 1.44 4.61
CA LEU A 164 3.27 1.62 3.20
C LEU A 164 2.06 2.55 3.12
N LEU A 165 2.13 3.57 2.28
CA LEU A 165 1.02 4.46 1.95
C LEU A 165 0.85 4.54 0.43
N GLU A 166 -0.39 4.56 -0.04
CA GLU A 166 -0.73 4.92 -1.42
C GLU A 166 -2.09 5.61 -1.46
N THR A 167 -2.38 6.39 -2.50
CA THR A 167 -3.62 7.16 -2.64
C THR A 167 -4.61 6.43 -3.53
N SER A 168 -5.90 6.56 -3.23
CA SER A 168 -6.98 5.95 -4.02
C SER A 168 -7.13 6.58 -5.42
N GLU A 169 -7.96 5.95 -6.25
CA GLU A 169 -8.41 6.45 -7.55
C GLU A 169 -9.20 7.77 -7.45
N GLU A 170 -9.70 8.10 -6.27
CA GLU A 170 -10.37 9.38 -6.01
C GLU A 170 -9.40 10.57 -6.05
N LYS A 171 -8.08 10.30 -6.07
CA LYS A 171 -7.03 11.32 -6.17
C LYS A 171 -7.27 12.45 -5.16
N PRO A 172 -7.23 12.19 -3.85
CA PRO A 172 -7.62 13.15 -2.82
C PRO A 172 -6.90 14.49 -3.01
N GLU A 173 -7.65 15.59 -2.96
CA GLU A 173 -7.05 16.91 -3.04
C GLU A 173 -5.96 17.12 -1.98
N PRO A 174 -4.93 17.94 -2.22
CA PRO A 174 -3.81 18.16 -1.29
C PRO A 174 -4.24 18.49 0.14
N LYS A 175 -5.33 19.25 0.30
CA LYS A 175 -5.89 19.58 1.62
C LYS A 175 -6.40 18.34 2.37
N LEU A 176 -7.06 17.41 1.67
CA LEU A 176 -7.55 16.16 2.26
C LEU A 176 -6.37 15.22 2.54
N TYR A 177 -5.43 15.08 1.61
CA TYR A 177 -4.21 14.30 1.83
C TYR A 177 -3.44 14.77 3.06
N ARG A 178 -3.29 16.09 3.25
CA ARG A 178 -2.69 16.68 4.45
C ARG A 178 -3.44 16.28 5.73
N LYS A 179 -4.77 16.28 5.69
CA LYS A 179 -5.60 15.85 6.83
C LYS A 179 -5.39 14.37 7.16
N MET A 180 -5.26 13.52 6.15
CA MET A 180 -5.00 12.09 6.32
C MET A 180 -3.62 11.83 6.95
N ILE A 181 -2.56 12.47 6.43
CA ILE A 181 -1.21 12.40 7.02
C ILE A 181 -1.21 12.96 8.44
N GLY A 182 -1.91 14.07 8.68
CA GLY A 182 -2.07 14.69 10.00
C GLY A 182 -2.68 13.73 11.03
N ALA A 183 -3.70 12.96 10.65
CA ALA A 183 -4.30 11.96 11.54
C ALA A 183 -3.32 10.85 11.94
N LEU A 184 -2.47 10.40 11.03
CA LEU A 184 -1.39 9.44 11.33
C LEU A 184 -0.33 10.06 12.24
N LYS A 185 0.00 11.34 12.03
CA LYS A 185 0.91 12.11 12.90
C LYS A 185 0.34 12.25 14.31
N GLU A 186 -0.92 12.63 14.45
CA GLU A 186 -1.60 12.73 15.74
C GLU A 186 -1.66 11.40 16.49
N TYR A 187 -1.74 10.29 15.75
CA TYR A 187 -1.63 8.95 16.32
C TYR A 187 -0.23 8.66 16.87
N GLY A 188 0.81 9.37 16.39
CA GLY A 188 2.20 9.22 16.81
C GLY A 188 2.98 8.14 16.03
N ILE A 189 2.45 7.66 14.90
CA ILE A 189 3.06 6.52 14.19
C ILE A 189 4.47 6.85 13.67
N PHE A 190 4.70 8.08 13.20
CA PHE A 190 5.98 8.48 12.60
C PHE A 190 7.16 8.50 13.59
N ASP A 191 6.88 8.55 14.90
CA ASP A 191 7.91 8.55 15.95
C ASP A 191 8.49 7.14 16.21
N VAL A 192 7.84 6.08 15.72
CA VAL A 192 8.22 4.69 16.01
C VAL A 192 8.64 3.88 14.79
N LEU A 193 8.40 4.41 13.58
CA LEU A 193 8.72 3.72 12.32
C LEU A 193 10.22 3.71 12.00
N SER A 194 10.65 2.71 11.23
CA SER A 194 11.96 2.70 10.58
C SER A 194 11.97 3.43 9.23
N GLY A 195 10.81 3.60 8.59
CA GLY A 195 10.68 4.30 7.32
C GLY A 195 9.25 4.29 6.78
N VAL A 196 9.07 5.04 5.69
CA VAL A 196 7.79 5.14 4.97
C VAL A 196 8.05 4.87 3.48
N LEU A 197 7.25 3.99 2.89
CA LEU A 197 7.17 3.78 1.44
C LEU A 197 5.88 4.41 0.93
N VAL A 198 5.99 5.22 -0.11
CA VAL A 198 4.82 5.89 -0.68
C VAL A 198 4.66 5.50 -2.14
N GLY A 199 3.48 4.96 -2.47
CA GLY A 199 3.11 4.61 -3.83
C GLY A 199 3.08 5.83 -4.75
N LYS A 200 3.40 5.61 -6.03
CA LYS A 200 3.16 6.61 -7.07
C LYS A 200 1.68 7.00 -7.06
N PRO A 201 1.31 8.28 -7.04
CA PRO A 201 -0.08 8.66 -7.22
C PRO A 201 -0.54 8.32 -8.64
N GLN A 202 -1.80 7.90 -8.77
CA GLN A 202 -2.38 7.57 -10.07
C GLN A 202 -2.27 8.76 -11.03
N ASP A 203 -1.80 8.49 -12.25
CA ASP A 203 -1.59 9.48 -13.32
C ASP A 203 -0.69 10.67 -12.93
N GLU A 204 0.13 10.53 -11.88
CA GLU A 204 0.98 11.58 -11.30
C GLU A 204 0.19 12.82 -10.84
N VAL A 205 -1.13 12.68 -10.56
CA VAL A 205 -1.95 13.78 -10.05
C VAL A 205 -1.46 14.16 -8.65
N TYR A 206 -1.21 15.45 -8.45
CA TYR A 206 -0.66 16.04 -7.22
C TYR A 206 0.70 15.46 -6.78
N TYR A 207 1.50 14.98 -7.73
CA TYR A 207 2.77 14.28 -7.47
C TYR A 207 3.72 15.10 -6.59
N GLU A 208 3.93 16.38 -6.90
CA GLU A 208 4.83 17.25 -6.14
C GLU A 208 4.18 17.79 -4.86
N GLU A 209 2.88 18.08 -4.90
CA GLU A 209 2.13 18.54 -3.73
C GLU A 209 2.11 17.49 -2.60
N TYR A 210 1.94 16.21 -2.95
CA TYR A 210 1.98 15.12 -1.96
C TYR A 210 3.38 14.95 -1.36
N LYS A 211 4.44 15.06 -2.15
CA LYS A 211 5.82 15.05 -1.65
C LYS A 211 6.06 16.16 -0.64
N GLN A 212 5.63 17.37 -0.98
CA GLN A 212 5.77 18.53 -0.10
C GLN A 212 4.99 18.34 1.21
N ILE A 213 3.75 17.84 1.13
CA ILE A 213 2.91 17.57 2.31
C ILE A 213 3.57 16.54 3.23
N LEU A 214 4.11 15.45 2.67
CA LEU A 214 4.82 14.45 3.47
C LEU A 214 5.98 15.04 4.25
N LEU A 215 6.80 15.88 3.60
CA LEU A 215 7.94 16.53 4.23
C LEU A 215 7.53 17.55 5.30
N GLU A 216 6.47 18.32 5.06
CA GLU A 216 5.96 19.33 5.99
C GLU A 216 5.29 18.70 7.22
N GLU A 217 4.45 17.68 7.02
CA GLU A 217 3.66 17.10 8.09
C GLU A 217 4.47 16.10 8.95
N ILE A 218 5.33 15.31 8.35
CA ILE A 218 6.15 14.36 9.10
C ILE A 218 7.24 15.09 9.88
N GLY A 219 7.91 16.08 9.26
CA GLY A 219 8.82 17.01 9.95
C GLY A 219 10.10 16.40 10.51
N ASP A 220 10.26 15.08 10.48
CA ASP A 220 11.45 14.36 10.93
C ASP A 220 12.36 14.04 9.74
N LYS A 221 13.51 14.71 9.68
CA LYS A 221 14.49 14.50 8.61
C LYS A 221 15.28 13.20 8.74
N ASP A 222 15.25 12.56 9.89
CA ASP A 222 15.94 11.28 10.11
C ASP A 222 15.08 10.07 9.72
N LEU A 223 13.74 10.21 9.68
CA LEU A 223 12.84 9.17 9.19
C LEU A 223 12.99 9.03 7.66
N SER A 224 13.30 7.83 7.21
CA SER A 224 13.43 7.57 5.77
C SER A 224 12.07 7.56 5.08
N ILE A 225 11.89 8.41 4.07
CA ILE A 225 10.69 8.46 3.23
C ILE A 225 11.09 8.19 1.79
N VAL A 226 10.59 7.11 1.22
CA VAL A 226 10.81 6.73 -0.18
C VAL A 226 9.51 6.82 -0.94
N TYR A 227 9.53 7.59 -2.01
CA TYR A 227 8.39 7.91 -2.86
C TYR A 227 8.47 7.20 -4.22
N ASN A 228 7.37 7.20 -4.96
CA ASN A 228 7.29 6.69 -6.32
C ASN A 228 7.41 5.17 -6.43
N ILE A 229 6.91 4.43 -5.44
CA ILE A 229 6.82 2.97 -5.52
C ILE A 229 5.70 2.57 -6.49
N ASN A 230 5.94 1.59 -7.37
CA ASN A 230 4.93 1.07 -8.29
C ASN A 230 3.93 0.15 -7.56
N ILE A 231 3.07 0.73 -6.74
CA ILE A 231 2.08 0.05 -5.90
C ILE A 231 0.82 0.89 -5.76
N GLY A 232 -0.29 0.28 -5.40
CA GLY A 232 -1.57 0.95 -5.17
C GLY A 232 -2.33 1.22 -6.46
N HIS A 233 -2.91 2.41 -6.63
CA HIS A 233 -3.77 2.73 -7.78
C HIS A 233 -3.00 3.17 -9.03
N ALA A 234 -1.70 3.42 -8.94
CA ALA A 234 -0.90 3.68 -10.14
C ALA A 234 -0.55 2.39 -10.89
N THR A 235 -0.56 2.45 -12.20
CA THR A 235 -0.28 1.32 -13.09
C THR A 235 1.15 1.45 -13.68
N PRO A 236 1.98 0.36 -13.69
CA PRO A 236 1.72 -1.00 -13.25
C PRO A 236 2.03 -1.22 -11.77
N ARG A 237 1.53 -2.32 -11.20
CA ARG A 237 1.68 -2.65 -9.78
C ARG A 237 2.61 -3.83 -9.54
N CYS A 238 3.50 -3.69 -8.55
CA CYS A 238 4.18 -4.84 -7.95
C CYS A 238 3.28 -5.51 -6.89
N ILE A 239 3.85 -6.46 -6.16
CA ILE A 239 3.22 -7.11 -5.02
C ILE A 239 4.17 -7.00 -3.82
N ILE A 240 3.70 -6.42 -2.71
CA ILE A 240 4.46 -6.24 -1.48
C ILE A 240 3.99 -7.25 -0.43
N PRO A 241 4.86 -8.18 0.04
CA PRO A 241 4.54 -9.03 1.17
C PRO A 241 4.41 -8.24 2.46
N PHE A 242 3.33 -8.45 3.22
CA PHE A 242 3.16 -7.95 4.57
C PHE A 242 3.45 -9.04 5.60
N GLY A 243 4.00 -8.65 6.75
CA GLY A 243 4.44 -9.59 7.78
C GLY A 243 5.75 -10.30 7.45
N VAL A 244 6.60 -9.64 6.65
CA VAL A 244 7.93 -10.12 6.24
C VAL A 244 8.90 -8.95 6.34
N GLU A 245 10.09 -9.18 6.90
CA GLU A 245 11.14 -8.16 6.94
C GLU A 245 11.61 -7.81 5.54
N ALA A 246 11.79 -6.52 5.29
CA ALA A 246 12.28 -5.98 4.04
C ALA A 246 13.50 -5.09 4.28
N GLU A 247 14.47 -5.14 3.38
CA GLU A 247 15.55 -4.15 3.24
C GLU A 247 15.26 -3.26 2.04
N VAL A 248 15.13 -1.96 2.27
CA VAL A 248 14.99 -0.95 1.24
C VAL A 248 16.35 -0.36 0.96
N ASP A 249 16.80 -0.34 -0.29
CA ASP A 249 18.05 0.28 -0.75
C ASP A 249 17.74 1.16 -1.96
N VAL A 250 17.61 2.46 -1.72
CA VAL A 250 17.24 3.43 -2.76
C VAL A 250 18.38 3.63 -3.77
N ASP A 251 19.63 3.57 -3.32
CA ASP A 251 20.79 3.73 -4.22
C ASP A 251 20.87 2.59 -5.24
N LYS A 252 20.47 1.37 -4.83
CA LYS A 252 20.37 0.21 -5.71
C LYS A 252 19.02 0.04 -6.39
N GLN A 253 18.06 0.91 -6.09
CA GLN A 253 16.71 0.82 -6.62
C GLN A 253 16.08 -0.56 -6.38
N VAL A 254 16.09 -1.04 -5.14
CA VAL A 254 15.59 -2.37 -4.78
C VAL A 254 14.99 -2.39 -3.37
N ILE A 255 13.95 -3.21 -3.22
CA ILE A 255 13.41 -3.66 -1.94
C ILE A 255 13.53 -5.18 -1.92
N VAL A 256 14.27 -5.74 -0.96
CA VAL A 256 14.52 -7.19 -0.84
C VAL A 256 13.79 -7.72 0.37
N PHE A 257 13.13 -8.87 0.25
CA PHE A 257 12.36 -9.51 1.32
C PHE A 257 13.07 -10.76 1.86
N ASP A 258 13.13 -10.86 3.17
CA ASP A 258 13.66 -12.04 3.89
C ASP A 258 12.52 -13.06 4.11
N ASN A 259 12.32 -13.95 3.11
CA ASN A 259 11.18 -14.89 3.03
C ASN A 259 11.54 -16.34 3.40
#